data_d4ebfa4d15f7c1bd36d0683ba1f2aa97
#
_entry.id   d4ebfa4d15f7c1bd36d0683ba1f2aa97
#
_cell.length_a   1.000
_cell.length_b   1.000
_cell.length_c   1.000
_cell.angle_alpha   90.00
_cell.angle_beta   90.00
_cell.angle_gamma   90.00
#
_symmetry.space_group_name_H-M   'P 1'
#
loop_
_entity.id
_entity.type
_entity.pdbx_description
1 polymer ?
#
loop_
_entity_poly.entity_id
_entity_poly.type
_entity_poly.pdbx_seq_one_letter_code
_entity_poly.pdbx_strand_id
1 'polypeptide(L)'
;HLISNTTASSSLDVWTPSTNNIKPEKGNIFVLGYFKNFLNNNIESSIEIYYKNLQNQVDYIDGADILINKYLEGDLLYGKGRSYGIEFFVKKKNGKLNGWISYTLGRSEVKINGINNFEWYPRRYDQTHNLKVTSSFEINKRISLSGNFIFLTGPPITFPTSKYVIQDFVIPHNGNNSRNDIRIPNYHRLDISLIIKGKKVNKKGEIKKNKNSLVFGIYNLYNRRNPFSVYFSQGDSVVTNTKVPGQAIMVSIIGSIVPAISYNFKI
;
A
#
# COMPACT_ATOMS: atom_id res chain seq x y z
N HIS A 1 8.78 9.22 15.27
CA HIS A 1 7.83 8.10 15.24
C HIS A 1 6.61 8.45 14.40
N LEU A 2 6.14 7.51 13.60
CA LEU A 2 4.89 7.61 12.88
C LEU A 2 3.83 6.83 13.66
N ILE A 3 2.83 7.54 14.17
CA ILE A 3 1.69 6.95 14.87
C ILE A 3 0.54 6.85 13.87
N SER A 4 0.15 5.64 13.54
CA SER A 4 -0.88 5.37 12.55
C SER A 4 -2.25 5.23 13.19
N ASN A 5 -3.19 6.05 12.76
CA ASN A 5 -4.57 5.93 13.21
C ASN A 5 -5.26 4.73 12.56
N THR A 6 -5.50 3.67 13.34
CA THR A 6 -6.16 2.44 12.88
C THR A 6 -7.58 2.29 13.39
N THR A 7 -7.99 3.12 14.35
CA THR A 7 -9.27 3.01 15.05
C THR A 7 -10.28 4.09 14.67
N ALA A 8 -9.82 5.23 14.15
CA ALA A 8 -10.71 6.32 13.76
C ALA A 8 -11.08 6.29 12.28
N SER A 9 -12.15 6.96 11.95
CA SER A 9 -12.63 7.18 10.58
C SER A 9 -11.66 7.97 9.69
N SER A 10 -10.68 8.64 10.29
CA SER A 10 -9.64 9.41 9.63
C SER A 10 -8.39 8.54 9.42
N SER A 11 -7.89 8.47 8.19
CA SER A 11 -6.63 7.80 7.86
C SER A 11 -5.39 8.70 8.06
N LEU A 12 -5.50 9.73 8.88
CA LEU A 12 -4.39 10.65 9.17
C LEU A 12 -3.41 10.01 10.15
N ASP A 13 -2.15 10.03 9.78
CA ASP A 13 -1.05 9.61 10.63
C ASP A 13 -0.42 10.83 11.32
N VAL A 14 0.07 10.65 12.54
CA VAL A 14 0.70 11.71 13.31
C VAL A 14 2.18 11.42 13.46
N TRP A 15 3.00 12.45 13.20
CA TRP A 15 4.43 12.39 13.46
C TRP A 15 4.74 12.97 14.85
N THR A 16 5.40 12.17 15.69
CA THR A 16 5.88 12.63 16.99
C THR A 16 7.41 12.51 17.06
N PRO A 17 8.11 13.54 17.58
CA PRO A 17 9.56 13.48 17.78
C PRO A 17 9.91 12.51 18.90
N SER A 18 11.16 12.08 18.94
CA SER A 18 11.73 11.43 20.12
C SER A 18 11.97 12.48 21.21
N THR A 19 11.64 12.12 22.46
CA THR A 19 11.79 12.94 23.65
C THR A 19 12.48 12.15 24.76
N ASN A 20 12.54 12.69 25.97
CA ASN A 20 13.04 11.93 27.12
C ASN A 20 12.20 10.68 27.42
N ASN A 21 10.89 10.73 27.12
CA ASN A 21 9.95 9.63 27.34
C ASN A 21 9.82 8.72 26.11
N ILE A 22 9.96 9.29 24.90
CA ILE A 22 9.82 8.57 23.62
C ILE A 22 11.22 8.26 23.09
N LYS A 23 11.73 7.06 23.37
CA LYS A 23 13.05 6.63 22.91
C LYS A 23 13.07 6.45 21.39
N PRO A 24 14.18 6.80 20.71
CA PRO A 24 14.32 6.56 19.28
C PRO A 24 14.09 5.08 18.91
N GLU A 25 13.43 4.84 17.80
CA GLU A 25 13.34 3.49 17.25
C GLU A 25 14.73 2.96 16.89
N LYS A 26 14.95 1.68 17.18
CA LYS A 26 16.18 0.97 16.83
C LYS A 26 15.83 -0.32 16.10
N GLY A 27 16.64 -0.70 15.11
CA GLY A 27 16.40 -1.92 14.38
C GLY A 27 17.68 -2.60 13.92
N ASN A 28 17.70 -3.92 14.01
CA ASN A 28 18.69 -4.77 13.37
C ASN A 28 18.04 -5.48 12.20
N ILE A 29 18.74 -5.52 11.07
CA ILE A 29 18.25 -6.14 9.84
C ILE A 29 19.29 -7.19 9.42
N PHE A 30 18.81 -8.42 9.19
CA PHE A 30 19.58 -9.50 8.62
C PHE A 30 18.98 -9.84 7.25
N VAL A 31 19.83 -9.88 6.23
CA VAL A 31 19.40 -10.20 4.86
C VAL A 31 20.37 -11.23 4.29
N LEU A 32 19.80 -12.26 3.67
CA LEU A 32 20.54 -13.23 2.86
C LEU A 32 19.95 -13.23 1.46
N GLY A 33 20.78 -12.97 0.45
CA GLY A 33 20.35 -12.87 -0.93
C GLY A 33 21.15 -13.77 -1.86
N TYR A 34 20.46 -14.33 -2.85
CA TYR A 34 21.09 -15.04 -3.98
C TYR A 34 20.70 -14.35 -5.28
N PHE A 35 21.71 -14.02 -6.06
CA PHE A 35 21.59 -13.28 -7.33
C PHE A 35 22.18 -14.09 -8.46
N LYS A 36 21.45 -14.21 -9.57
CA LYS A 36 21.91 -14.93 -10.75
C LYS A 36 21.42 -14.27 -12.03
N ASN A 37 22.36 -14.13 -12.96
CA ASN A 37 22.07 -13.68 -14.30
C ASN A 37 22.11 -14.84 -15.28
N PHE A 38 21.21 -14.83 -16.24
CA PHE A 38 21.07 -15.86 -17.28
C PHE A 38 21.10 -15.21 -18.67
N LEU A 39 21.32 -16.03 -19.69
CA LEU A 39 21.30 -15.65 -21.11
C LEU A 39 22.15 -14.40 -21.40
N ASN A 40 23.44 -14.47 -21.07
CA ASN A 40 24.39 -13.36 -21.24
C ASN A 40 23.90 -12.06 -20.59
N ASN A 41 23.46 -12.12 -19.34
CA ASN A 41 22.92 -11.00 -18.56
C ASN A 41 21.62 -10.40 -19.11
N ASN A 42 20.90 -11.11 -19.98
CA ASN A 42 19.61 -10.68 -20.47
C ASN A 42 18.48 -10.88 -19.44
N ILE A 43 18.63 -11.88 -18.57
CA ILE A 43 17.73 -12.12 -17.45
C ILE A 43 18.50 -11.95 -16.16
N GLU A 44 18.02 -11.06 -15.29
CA GLU A 44 18.49 -10.88 -13.92
C GLU A 44 17.46 -11.51 -12.98
N SER A 45 17.92 -12.24 -11.97
CA SER A 45 17.05 -12.79 -10.93
C SER A 45 17.68 -12.66 -9.56
N SER A 46 16.85 -12.45 -8.55
CA SER A 46 17.24 -12.52 -7.14
C SER A 46 16.17 -13.19 -6.29
N ILE A 47 16.66 -13.77 -5.22
CA ILE A 47 15.86 -14.27 -4.10
C ILE A 47 16.51 -13.75 -2.82
N GLU A 48 15.74 -13.11 -1.97
CA GLU A 48 16.25 -12.50 -0.74
C GLU A 48 15.34 -12.88 0.44
N ILE A 49 15.94 -13.28 1.53
CA ILE A 49 15.25 -13.56 2.79
C ILE A 49 15.70 -12.52 3.79
N TYR A 50 14.78 -11.90 4.48
CA TYR A 50 15.09 -10.89 5.47
C TYR A 50 14.39 -11.13 6.80
N TYR A 51 15.04 -10.68 7.87
CA TYR A 51 14.49 -10.59 9.21
C TYR A 51 14.88 -9.26 9.84
N LYS A 52 13.89 -8.50 10.33
CA LYS A 52 14.08 -7.22 11.02
C LYS A 52 13.56 -7.36 12.45
N ASN A 53 14.41 -7.01 13.42
CA ASN A 53 14.03 -6.89 14.81
C ASN A 53 14.02 -5.41 15.20
N LEU A 54 12.88 -4.91 15.67
CA LEU A 54 12.63 -3.50 15.92
C LEU A 54 12.36 -3.30 17.41
N GLN A 55 13.00 -2.30 18.00
CA GLN A 55 12.86 -1.91 19.40
C GLN A 55 12.24 -0.52 19.49
N ASN A 56 11.69 -0.18 20.67
CA ASN A 56 11.08 1.10 20.97
C ASN A 56 9.95 1.45 19.98
N GLN A 57 9.15 0.45 19.64
CA GLN A 57 7.95 0.67 18.83
C GLN A 57 6.89 1.34 19.70
N VAL A 58 6.10 2.19 19.08
CA VAL A 58 5.09 3.01 19.74
C VAL A 58 3.73 2.74 19.13
N ASP A 59 2.72 2.63 19.98
CA ASP A 59 1.30 2.64 19.64
C ASP A 59 0.59 3.49 20.71
N TYR A 60 -0.72 3.56 20.74
CA TYR A 60 -1.49 4.39 21.67
C TYR A 60 -2.61 3.59 22.33
N ILE A 61 -3.09 4.07 23.48
CA ILE A 61 -4.24 3.48 24.19
C ILE A 61 -5.51 3.60 23.34
N ASP A 62 -6.45 2.68 23.51
CA ASP A 62 -7.75 2.78 22.85
C ASP A 62 -8.50 4.02 23.31
N GLY A 63 -9.06 4.76 22.35
CA GLY A 63 -9.78 6.00 22.60
C GLY A 63 -8.91 7.25 22.71
N ALA A 64 -7.58 7.15 22.56
CA ALA A 64 -6.72 8.33 22.54
C ALA A 64 -7.06 9.27 21.37
N ASP A 65 -7.11 10.56 21.66
CA ASP A 65 -7.10 11.59 20.62
C ASP A 65 -5.66 11.81 20.18
N ILE A 66 -5.30 11.33 18.99
CA ILE A 66 -3.95 11.45 18.45
C ILE A 66 -3.74 12.68 17.57
N LEU A 67 -4.81 13.39 17.19
CA LEU A 67 -4.70 14.50 16.23
C LEU A 67 -4.49 15.86 16.90
N ILE A 68 -5.19 16.12 18.01
CA ILE A 68 -5.15 17.42 18.71
C ILE A 68 -4.91 17.18 20.21
N ASN A 69 -3.88 16.41 20.54
CA ASN A 69 -3.57 16.09 21.93
C ASN A 69 -2.25 16.74 22.36
N LYS A 70 -2.34 17.74 23.22
CA LYS A 70 -1.17 18.40 23.80
C LYS A 70 -0.34 17.47 24.69
N TYR A 71 -0.95 16.43 25.24
CA TYR A 71 -0.36 15.48 26.17
C TYR A 71 -0.26 14.07 25.58
N LEU A 72 -0.11 13.97 24.26
CA LEU A 72 -0.07 12.71 23.52
C LEU A 72 0.91 11.67 24.11
N GLU A 73 2.03 12.11 24.69
CA GLU A 73 3.01 11.20 25.30
C GLU A 73 2.42 10.32 26.42
N GLY A 74 1.43 10.83 27.16
CA GLY A 74 0.75 10.09 28.21
C GLY A 74 -0.13 8.96 27.71
N ASP A 75 -0.56 9.03 26.47
CA ASP A 75 -1.43 8.04 25.80
C ASP A 75 -0.64 7.03 24.97
N LEU A 76 0.70 7.14 24.92
CA LEU A 76 1.53 6.24 24.15
C LEU A 76 1.91 4.99 24.92
N LEU A 77 1.89 3.87 24.21
CA LEU A 77 2.30 2.57 24.67
C LEU A 77 3.53 2.09 23.91
N TYR A 78 4.36 1.30 24.57
CA TYR A 78 5.67 0.92 24.05
C TYR A 78 5.84 -0.58 23.93
N GLY A 79 6.66 -0.98 22.97
CA GLY A 79 6.94 -2.37 22.75
C GLY A 79 8.02 -2.63 21.71
N LYS A 80 7.88 -3.74 21.02
CA LYS A 80 8.82 -4.22 20.02
C LYS A 80 8.11 -4.64 18.74
N GLY A 81 8.87 -4.68 17.64
CA GLY A 81 8.36 -5.10 16.33
C GLY A 81 9.26 -6.14 15.69
N ARG A 82 8.72 -6.84 14.72
CA ARG A 82 9.46 -7.70 13.82
C ARG A 82 8.89 -7.62 12.41
N SER A 83 9.75 -7.82 11.42
CA SER A 83 9.32 -7.92 10.04
C SER A 83 10.20 -8.95 9.34
N TYR A 84 9.61 -9.88 8.64
CA TYR A 84 10.31 -10.95 7.98
C TYR A 84 9.61 -11.37 6.69
N GLY A 85 10.38 -11.92 5.77
CA GLY A 85 9.81 -12.33 4.49
C GLY A 85 10.84 -12.82 3.51
N ILE A 86 10.32 -13.15 2.33
CA ILE A 86 11.10 -13.56 1.16
C ILE A 86 10.69 -12.70 -0.03
N GLU A 87 11.67 -12.25 -0.79
CA GLU A 87 11.49 -11.42 -1.98
C GLU A 87 12.05 -12.14 -3.21
N PHE A 88 11.27 -12.16 -4.27
CA PHE A 88 11.64 -12.71 -5.56
C PHE A 88 11.63 -11.59 -6.60
N PHE A 89 12.66 -11.52 -7.39
CA PHE A 89 12.76 -10.57 -8.49
C PHE A 89 13.29 -11.24 -9.75
N VAL A 90 12.63 -11.00 -10.88
CA VAL A 90 13.08 -11.42 -12.19
C VAL A 90 12.89 -10.27 -13.18
N LYS A 91 13.92 -9.95 -13.93
CA LYS A 91 13.89 -8.91 -14.96
C LYS A 91 14.50 -9.42 -16.26
N LYS A 92 13.75 -9.26 -17.34
CA LYS A 92 14.23 -9.49 -18.70
C LYS A 92 14.47 -8.14 -19.38
N LYS A 93 15.71 -7.91 -19.83
CA LYS A 93 16.17 -6.60 -20.34
C LYS A 93 15.86 -6.40 -21.81
N ASN A 94 16.08 -7.40 -22.64
CA ASN A 94 16.07 -7.28 -24.10
C ASN A 94 15.11 -8.27 -24.77
N GLY A 95 14.79 -7.98 -26.04
CA GLY A 95 13.90 -8.76 -26.87
C GLY A 95 12.54 -8.12 -27.08
N LYS A 96 11.69 -8.75 -27.87
CA LYS A 96 10.32 -8.23 -28.14
C LYS A 96 9.49 -8.09 -26.86
N LEU A 97 9.66 -9.03 -25.92
CA LEU A 97 9.08 -8.98 -24.59
C LEU A 97 10.18 -8.67 -23.59
N ASN A 98 10.07 -7.58 -22.86
CA ASN A 98 10.91 -7.18 -21.75
C ASN A 98 10.06 -6.71 -20.57
N GLY A 99 10.67 -6.63 -19.39
CA GLY A 99 9.95 -6.24 -18.18
C GLY A 99 10.49 -6.91 -16.95
N TRP A 100 9.74 -6.83 -15.86
CA TRP A 100 10.13 -7.43 -14.58
C TRP A 100 8.92 -7.87 -13.77
N ILE A 101 9.15 -8.83 -12.90
CA ILE A 101 8.22 -9.32 -11.88
C ILE A 101 8.93 -9.20 -10.54
N SER A 102 8.26 -8.62 -9.57
CA SER A 102 8.68 -8.59 -8.16
C SER A 102 7.55 -9.16 -7.31
N TYR A 103 7.89 -10.09 -6.43
CA TYR A 103 6.96 -10.66 -5.49
C TYR A 103 7.58 -10.73 -4.12
N THR A 104 6.88 -10.18 -3.13
CA THR A 104 7.25 -10.27 -1.72
C THR A 104 6.17 -11.05 -0.97
N LEU A 105 6.60 -12.05 -0.24
CA LEU A 105 5.81 -12.70 0.81
C LEU A 105 6.40 -12.26 2.14
N GLY A 106 5.67 -11.46 2.89
CA GLY A 106 6.20 -10.86 4.11
C GLY A 106 5.18 -10.70 5.22
N ARG A 107 5.68 -10.49 6.42
CA ARG A 107 4.91 -10.20 7.61
C ARG A 107 5.56 -9.08 8.39
N SER A 108 4.77 -8.13 8.88
CA SER A 108 5.21 -7.05 9.75
C SER A 108 4.28 -6.96 10.95
N GLU A 109 4.84 -7.17 12.15
CA GLU A 109 4.09 -7.29 13.39
C GLU A 109 4.70 -6.46 14.50
N VAL A 110 3.86 -6.07 15.46
CA VAL A 110 4.28 -5.43 16.70
C VAL A 110 3.68 -6.18 17.89
N LYS A 111 4.33 -5.99 19.03
CA LYS A 111 3.92 -6.50 20.33
C LYS A 111 4.08 -5.38 21.33
N ILE A 112 2.97 -4.75 21.72
CA ILE A 112 2.92 -3.55 22.55
C ILE A 112 2.30 -3.90 23.89
N ASN A 113 2.88 -3.41 24.96
CA ASN A 113 2.32 -3.64 26.29
C ASN A 113 0.98 -2.88 26.42
N GLY A 114 -0.05 -3.58 26.91
CA GLY A 114 -1.40 -3.01 27.02
C GLY A 114 -2.31 -3.18 25.81
N ILE A 115 -1.82 -3.78 24.72
CA ILE A 115 -2.59 -4.06 23.50
C ILE A 115 -2.57 -5.57 23.22
N ASN A 116 -3.72 -6.13 22.79
CA ASN A 116 -3.89 -7.53 22.37
C ASN A 116 -3.35 -8.53 23.41
N ASN A 117 -3.55 -8.27 24.69
CA ASN A 117 -3.02 -9.09 25.81
C ASN A 117 -1.50 -9.34 25.71
N PHE A 118 -0.77 -8.36 25.17
CA PHE A 118 0.66 -8.47 24.91
C PHE A 118 1.02 -9.59 23.91
N GLU A 119 0.16 -9.83 22.93
CA GLU A 119 0.42 -10.77 21.83
C GLU A 119 0.88 -10.01 20.57
N TRP A 120 1.45 -10.73 19.60
CA TRP A 120 1.85 -10.17 18.32
C TRP A 120 0.63 -9.85 17.46
N TYR A 121 0.57 -8.63 16.88
CA TYR A 121 -0.46 -8.25 15.95
C TYR A 121 0.12 -7.54 14.71
N PRO A 122 -0.56 -7.59 13.56
CA PRO A 122 -0.06 -6.98 12.33
C PRO A 122 0.05 -5.45 12.47
N ARG A 123 1.10 -4.88 11.91
CA ARG A 123 1.17 -3.41 11.75
C ARG A 123 0.19 -2.96 10.68
N ARG A 124 -0.26 -1.71 10.77
CA ARG A 124 -1.16 -1.11 9.76
C ARG A 124 -0.70 -1.30 8.30
N TYR A 125 0.59 -1.24 8.07
CA TYR A 125 1.18 -1.38 6.73
C TYR A 125 1.61 -2.81 6.39
N ASP A 126 1.18 -3.80 7.17
CA ASP A 126 1.47 -5.20 6.87
C ASP A 126 0.74 -5.62 5.59
N GLN A 127 1.52 -6.10 4.62
CA GLN A 127 1.05 -6.63 3.35
C GLN A 127 1.68 -8.00 3.13
N THR A 128 0.92 -9.05 3.38
CA THR A 128 1.43 -10.43 3.27
C THR A 128 1.91 -10.75 1.87
N HIS A 129 1.15 -10.34 0.85
CA HIS A 129 1.51 -10.53 -0.56
C HIS A 129 1.61 -9.18 -1.25
N ASN A 130 2.72 -8.96 -1.93
CA ASN A 130 2.97 -7.79 -2.76
C ASN A 130 3.54 -8.26 -4.10
N LEU A 131 2.72 -8.27 -5.15
CA LEU A 131 3.10 -8.65 -6.50
C LEU A 131 3.05 -7.43 -7.40
N LYS A 132 4.13 -7.20 -8.14
CA LYS A 132 4.21 -6.17 -9.17
C LYS A 132 4.76 -6.78 -10.45
N VAL A 133 4.10 -6.52 -11.56
CA VAL A 133 4.50 -6.98 -12.88
C VAL A 133 4.49 -5.78 -13.82
N THR A 134 5.61 -5.51 -14.43
CA THR A 134 5.73 -4.53 -15.51
C THR A 134 6.24 -5.23 -16.74
N SER A 135 5.55 -5.08 -17.86
CA SER A 135 5.98 -5.67 -19.12
C SER A 135 5.80 -4.70 -20.28
N SER A 136 6.63 -4.86 -21.30
CA SER A 136 6.51 -4.16 -22.57
C SER A 136 6.74 -5.16 -23.69
N PHE A 137 5.83 -5.19 -24.64
CA PHE A 137 5.88 -6.05 -25.83
C PHE A 137 5.99 -5.20 -27.09
N GLU A 138 7.08 -5.36 -27.82
CA GLU A 138 7.30 -4.71 -29.11
C GLU A 138 6.55 -5.46 -30.22
N ILE A 139 5.38 -4.97 -30.62
CA ILE A 139 4.58 -5.49 -31.73
C ILE A 139 5.38 -5.33 -33.04
N ASN A 140 5.97 -4.16 -33.22
CA ASN A 140 6.88 -3.86 -34.33
C ASN A 140 7.84 -2.72 -33.90
N LYS A 141 8.74 -2.30 -34.84
CA LYS A 141 9.75 -1.25 -34.58
C LYS A 141 9.16 0.11 -34.14
N ARG A 142 7.85 0.31 -34.32
CA ARG A 142 7.19 1.58 -33.97
C ARG A 142 6.11 1.45 -32.91
N ILE A 143 5.53 0.29 -32.75
CA ILE A 143 4.38 0.07 -31.87
C ILE A 143 4.79 -0.87 -30.76
N SER A 144 4.60 -0.45 -29.53
CA SER A 144 4.80 -1.26 -28.34
C SER A 144 3.57 -1.19 -27.45
N LEU A 145 3.21 -2.32 -26.84
CA LEU A 145 2.18 -2.43 -25.81
C LEU A 145 2.89 -2.60 -24.47
N SER A 146 2.52 -1.82 -23.47
CA SER A 146 3.05 -1.96 -22.11
C SER A 146 1.91 -2.21 -21.13
N GLY A 147 2.20 -2.98 -20.08
CA GLY A 147 1.27 -3.27 -19.01
C GLY A 147 1.94 -3.21 -17.65
N ASN A 148 1.22 -2.68 -16.65
CA ASN A 148 1.60 -2.70 -15.25
C ASN A 148 0.49 -3.34 -14.44
N PHE A 149 0.80 -4.41 -13.73
CA PHE A 149 -0.12 -5.05 -12.80
C PHE A 149 0.43 -4.96 -11.38
N ILE A 150 -0.45 -4.63 -10.44
CA ILE A 150 -0.14 -4.56 -9.02
C ILE A 150 -1.19 -5.37 -8.26
N PHE A 151 -0.74 -6.18 -7.33
CA PHE A 151 -1.57 -6.84 -6.34
C PHE A 151 -0.95 -6.68 -4.96
N LEU A 152 -1.73 -6.20 -3.99
CA LEU A 152 -1.33 -6.01 -2.60
C LEU A 152 -2.40 -6.62 -1.70
N THR A 153 -1.99 -7.38 -0.70
CA THR A 153 -2.89 -7.77 0.38
C THR A 153 -3.41 -6.53 1.08
N GLY A 154 -4.70 -6.49 1.37
CA GLY A 154 -5.31 -5.37 2.09
C GLY A 154 -4.65 -5.13 3.45
N PRO A 155 -4.35 -3.88 3.80
CA PRO A 155 -3.81 -3.55 5.10
C PRO A 155 -4.78 -3.92 6.22
N PRO A 156 -4.28 -4.28 7.40
CA PRO A 156 -5.11 -4.55 8.55
C PRO A 156 -5.64 -3.25 9.15
N ILE A 157 -6.84 -3.33 9.69
CA ILE A 157 -7.52 -2.26 10.43
C ILE A 157 -8.12 -2.81 11.72
N THR A 158 -8.37 -1.93 12.66
CA THR A 158 -9.13 -2.22 13.88
C THR A 158 -10.61 -2.06 13.59
N PHE A 159 -11.40 -3.11 13.82
CA PHE A 159 -12.84 -3.06 13.62
C PHE A 159 -13.53 -2.80 14.97
N PRO A 160 -14.49 -1.87 15.06
CA PRO A 160 -15.26 -1.66 16.27
C PRO A 160 -16.15 -2.88 16.52
N THR A 161 -15.99 -3.51 17.68
CA THR A 161 -16.73 -4.72 18.10
C THR A 161 -17.90 -4.41 19.03
N SER A 162 -17.94 -3.20 19.55
CA SER A 162 -18.99 -2.71 20.45
C SER A 162 -19.31 -1.24 20.19
N LYS A 163 -20.34 -0.74 20.84
CA LYS A 163 -20.74 0.67 20.77
C LYS A 163 -21.35 1.08 22.12
N TYR A 164 -21.18 2.33 22.49
CA TYR A 164 -21.91 2.96 23.58
C TYR A 164 -22.61 4.23 23.12
N VAL A 165 -23.65 4.63 23.83
CA VAL A 165 -24.47 5.80 23.49
C VAL A 165 -24.26 6.84 24.58
N ILE A 166 -23.85 8.03 24.19
CA ILE A 166 -23.73 9.20 25.08
C ILE A 166 -24.51 10.34 24.43
N GLN A 167 -25.51 10.87 25.13
CA GLN A 167 -26.35 11.98 24.66
C GLN A 167 -26.83 11.78 23.20
N ASP A 168 -27.40 10.61 22.94
CA ASP A 168 -27.87 10.17 21.60
C ASP A 168 -26.79 10.00 20.53
N PHE A 169 -25.53 10.27 20.83
CA PHE A 169 -24.41 9.93 19.96
C PHE A 169 -23.97 8.49 20.22
N VAL A 170 -23.90 7.71 19.17
CA VAL A 170 -23.38 6.35 19.26
C VAL A 170 -21.91 6.37 18.89
N ILE A 171 -21.07 5.90 19.77
CA ILE A 171 -19.62 5.89 19.63
C ILE A 171 -19.18 4.45 19.41
N PRO A 172 -18.67 4.12 18.22
CA PRO A 172 -18.07 2.81 17.97
C PRO A 172 -16.84 2.62 18.88
N HIS A 173 -16.75 1.46 19.49
CA HIS A 173 -15.66 1.14 20.41
C HIS A 173 -15.10 -0.24 20.14
N ASN A 174 -13.81 -0.42 20.35
CA ASN A 174 -13.16 -1.71 20.30
C ASN A 174 -13.27 -2.41 21.67
N GLY A 175 -14.35 -3.17 21.87
CA GLY A 175 -14.64 -3.81 23.16
C GLY A 175 -13.70 -4.95 23.53
N ASN A 176 -13.00 -5.53 22.57
CA ASN A 176 -12.12 -6.68 22.78
C ASN A 176 -10.65 -6.30 22.95
N ASN A 177 -10.31 -4.99 22.94
CA ASN A 177 -8.94 -4.49 22.94
C ASN A 177 -8.05 -5.14 21.84
N SER A 178 -8.68 -5.63 20.75
CA SER A 178 -7.98 -6.18 19.59
C SER A 178 -7.61 -5.08 18.61
N ARG A 179 -6.37 -5.08 18.16
CA ARG A 179 -5.83 -4.09 17.23
C ARG A 179 -5.48 -4.76 15.91
N ASN A 180 -5.89 -4.15 14.79
CA ASN A 180 -5.53 -4.60 13.43
C ASN A 180 -5.93 -6.05 13.14
N ASP A 181 -7.10 -6.47 13.60
CA ASP A 181 -7.60 -7.85 13.57
C ASP A 181 -8.29 -8.23 12.25
N ILE A 182 -8.72 -7.23 11.49
CA ILE A 182 -9.41 -7.44 10.20
C ILE A 182 -8.62 -6.77 9.08
N ARG A 183 -8.69 -7.34 7.87
CA ARG A 183 -8.09 -6.73 6.68
C ARG A 183 -9.16 -6.15 5.76
N ILE A 184 -8.88 -4.98 5.22
CA ILE A 184 -9.68 -4.44 4.11
C ILE A 184 -9.45 -5.28 2.85
N PRO A 185 -10.34 -5.24 1.84
CA PRO A 185 -10.17 -6.00 0.61
C PRO A 185 -8.83 -5.71 -0.09
N ASN A 186 -8.29 -6.74 -0.74
CA ASN A 186 -7.03 -6.64 -1.46
C ASN A 186 -7.09 -5.56 -2.56
N TYR A 187 -5.99 -4.82 -2.69
CA TYR A 187 -5.78 -3.88 -3.76
C TYR A 187 -5.23 -4.60 -4.99
N HIS A 188 -5.82 -4.42 -6.16
CA HIS A 188 -5.17 -4.80 -7.41
C HIS A 188 -5.62 -3.90 -8.58
N ARG A 189 -4.72 -3.69 -9.53
CA ARG A 189 -4.94 -2.81 -10.67
C ARG A 189 -4.11 -3.26 -11.85
N LEU A 190 -4.69 -3.15 -13.03
CA LEU A 190 -4.00 -3.32 -14.30
C LEU A 190 -4.10 -2.02 -15.09
N ASP A 191 -2.94 -1.52 -15.50
CA ASP A 191 -2.81 -0.37 -16.40
C ASP A 191 -2.19 -0.85 -17.70
N ILE A 192 -2.65 -0.35 -18.83
CA ILE A 192 -2.08 -0.64 -20.14
C ILE A 192 -1.79 0.64 -20.91
N SER A 193 -0.79 0.59 -21.77
CA SER A 193 -0.49 1.70 -22.67
C SER A 193 0.04 1.23 -24.02
N LEU A 194 -0.43 1.88 -25.07
CA LEU A 194 0.03 1.72 -26.44
C LEU A 194 0.95 2.88 -26.79
N ILE A 195 2.18 2.56 -27.16
CA ILE A 195 3.21 3.53 -27.52
C ILE A 195 3.42 3.46 -29.03
N ILE A 196 3.24 4.58 -29.72
CA ILE A 196 3.45 4.72 -31.16
C ILE A 196 4.62 5.68 -31.39
N LYS A 197 5.78 5.14 -31.78
CA LYS A 197 6.97 5.91 -32.09
C LYS A 197 6.86 6.54 -33.48
N GLY A 198 7.29 7.78 -33.64
CA GLY A 198 7.36 8.46 -34.93
C GLY A 198 8.27 7.73 -35.94
N LYS A 199 8.11 8.02 -37.21
CA LYS A 199 9.00 7.48 -38.25
C LYS A 199 10.43 8.00 -38.03
N LYS A 200 11.42 7.10 -38.13
CA LYS A 200 12.84 7.44 -37.96
C LYS A 200 13.41 8.23 -39.15
N VAL A 201 12.79 8.11 -40.33
CA VAL A 201 13.22 8.80 -41.53
C VAL A 201 12.12 9.74 -42.04
N ASN A 202 12.50 10.83 -42.69
CA ASN A 202 11.60 11.75 -43.34
C ASN A 202 11.13 11.20 -44.72
N LYS A 203 10.30 11.96 -45.46
CA LYS A 203 9.86 11.55 -46.80
C LYS A 203 10.99 11.46 -47.82
N LYS A 204 12.14 12.11 -47.54
CA LYS A 204 13.35 12.13 -48.43
C LYS A 204 14.35 11.00 -48.05
N GLY A 205 14.02 10.13 -47.07
CA GLY A 205 14.91 9.07 -46.62
C GLY A 205 15.97 9.46 -45.55
N GLU A 206 16.01 10.74 -45.15
CA GLU A 206 16.98 11.22 -44.17
C GLU A 206 16.54 10.88 -42.73
N ILE A 207 17.52 10.62 -41.87
CA ILE A 207 17.25 10.32 -40.44
C ILE A 207 16.76 11.59 -39.75
N LYS A 208 15.58 11.52 -39.17
CA LYS A 208 15.02 12.63 -38.38
C LYS A 208 15.82 12.83 -37.10
N LYS A 209 16.25 14.08 -36.85
CA LYS A 209 16.85 14.48 -35.56
C LYS A 209 15.85 14.36 -34.42
N ASN A 210 14.61 14.76 -34.65
CA ASN A 210 13.55 14.80 -33.64
C ASN A 210 12.90 13.43 -33.48
N LYS A 211 12.88 12.94 -32.25
CA LYS A 211 12.22 11.69 -31.87
C LYS A 211 10.92 12.04 -31.16
N ASN A 212 9.81 11.63 -31.74
CA ASN A 212 8.50 11.80 -31.13
C ASN A 212 7.81 10.46 -30.88
N SER A 213 6.91 10.44 -29.91
CA SER A 213 6.04 9.30 -29.66
C SER A 213 4.70 9.77 -29.11
N LEU A 214 3.66 9.06 -29.47
CA LEU A 214 2.31 9.22 -28.94
C LEU A 214 2.03 8.00 -28.05
N VAL A 215 1.50 8.26 -26.86
CA VAL A 215 1.17 7.23 -25.87
C VAL A 215 -0.31 7.33 -25.55
N PHE A 216 -1.04 6.27 -25.75
CA PHE A 216 -2.41 6.07 -25.28
C PHE A 216 -2.38 5.16 -24.08
N GLY A 217 -2.83 5.63 -22.94
CA GLY A 217 -2.87 4.90 -21.68
C GLY A 217 -4.28 4.69 -21.18
N ILE A 218 -4.50 3.59 -20.49
CA ILE A 218 -5.69 3.32 -19.71
C ILE A 218 -5.23 2.90 -18.33
N TYR A 219 -5.55 3.71 -17.35
CA TYR A 219 -5.36 3.40 -15.94
C TYR A 219 -6.59 2.65 -15.42
N ASN A 220 -6.37 1.63 -14.59
CA ASN A 220 -7.43 0.80 -14.01
C ASN A 220 -8.34 0.15 -15.06
N LEU A 221 -7.76 -0.64 -15.96
CA LEU A 221 -8.40 -1.21 -17.15
C LEU A 221 -9.73 -1.91 -16.86
N TYR A 222 -9.85 -2.61 -15.75
CA TYR A 222 -11.06 -3.36 -15.39
C TYR A 222 -11.94 -2.65 -14.35
N ASN A 223 -11.78 -1.33 -14.20
CA ASN A 223 -12.69 -0.47 -13.42
C ASN A 223 -12.86 -0.89 -11.94
N ARG A 224 -11.80 -1.38 -11.31
CA ARG A 224 -11.88 -1.81 -9.92
C ARG A 224 -11.88 -0.61 -8.97
N ARG A 225 -12.84 -0.59 -8.06
CA ARG A 225 -12.88 0.34 -6.93
C ARG A 225 -12.00 -0.19 -5.81
N ASN A 226 -10.71 0.16 -5.83
CA ASN A 226 -9.79 -0.23 -4.79
C ASN A 226 -10.05 0.59 -3.53
N PRO A 227 -10.19 -0.04 -2.35
CA PRO A 227 -10.41 0.66 -1.10
C PRO A 227 -9.15 1.44 -0.71
N PHE A 228 -9.34 2.71 -0.37
CA PHE A 228 -8.31 3.57 0.23
C PHE A 228 -8.42 3.57 1.75
N SER A 229 -9.64 3.70 2.27
CA SER A 229 -9.95 3.64 3.69
C SER A 229 -11.32 3.04 3.91
N VAL A 230 -11.58 2.62 5.14
CA VAL A 230 -12.89 2.19 5.60
C VAL A 230 -13.25 3.05 6.80
N TYR A 231 -14.46 3.60 6.81
CA TYR A 231 -15.01 4.24 7.99
C TYR A 231 -16.36 3.62 8.36
N PHE A 232 -16.70 3.75 9.63
CA PHE A 232 -17.93 3.21 10.15
C PHE A 232 -18.93 4.35 10.26
N SER A 233 -20.02 4.26 9.49
CA SER A 233 -21.15 5.17 9.59
C SER A 233 -22.22 4.51 10.44
N GLN A 234 -22.84 5.31 11.25
CA GLN A 234 -24.12 4.95 11.83
C GLN A 234 -25.21 5.51 10.95
N GLY A 235 -26.19 4.68 10.66
CA GLY A 235 -27.39 5.16 10.01
C GLY A 235 -28.05 6.20 10.92
N ASP A 236 -28.08 7.44 10.48
CA ASP A 236 -28.82 8.48 11.15
C ASP A 236 -30.31 8.18 11.10
N SER A 237 -30.86 7.83 12.21
CA SER A 237 -32.30 7.88 12.39
C SER A 237 -32.65 8.42 13.78
N VAL A 238 -32.21 9.64 14.04
CA VAL A 238 -32.70 10.44 15.16
C VAL A 238 -34.18 10.71 15.03
N VAL A 239 -34.76 10.61 13.82
CA VAL A 239 -36.14 10.96 13.52
C VAL A 239 -37.12 9.79 13.57
N THR A 240 -36.66 8.54 13.46
CA THR A 240 -37.63 7.40 13.28
C THR A 240 -37.54 6.32 14.34
N ASN A 241 -36.78 6.48 15.41
CA ASN A 241 -36.64 5.49 16.50
C ASN A 241 -36.33 4.05 16.02
N THR A 242 -35.87 3.89 14.77
CA THR A 242 -35.47 2.62 14.19
C THR A 242 -33.96 2.44 14.35
N LYS A 243 -33.58 1.35 14.99
CA LYS A 243 -32.15 0.96 15.10
C LYS A 243 -31.63 0.65 13.71
N VAL A 244 -30.93 1.59 13.07
CA VAL A 244 -30.23 1.34 11.83
C VAL A 244 -28.88 0.67 12.16
N PRO A 245 -28.57 -0.48 11.58
CA PRO A 245 -27.29 -1.14 11.82
C PRO A 245 -26.15 -0.28 11.31
N GLY A 246 -25.05 -0.24 12.06
CA GLY A 246 -23.81 0.41 11.61
C GLY A 246 -23.31 -0.23 10.30
N GLN A 247 -22.83 0.59 9.39
CA GLN A 247 -22.31 0.17 8.10
C GLN A 247 -20.83 0.50 7.97
N ALA A 248 -20.05 -0.44 7.43
CA ALA A 248 -18.68 -0.18 7.02
C ALA A 248 -18.69 0.36 5.59
N ILE A 249 -18.27 1.62 5.41
CA ILE A 249 -18.25 2.30 4.12
C ILE A 249 -16.80 2.33 3.62
N MET A 250 -16.59 1.72 2.46
CA MET A 250 -15.29 1.74 1.79
C MET A 250 -15.17 2.97 0.89
N VAL A 251 -14.13 3.76 1.11
CA VAL A 251 -13.80 4.92 0.28
C VAL A 251 -12.77 4.50 -0.76
N SER A 252 -13.02 4.87 -2.02
CA SER A 252 -12.08 4.71 -3.12
C SER A 252 -11.80 6.09 -3.73
N ILE A 253 -10.53 6.48 -3.85
CA ILE A 253 -10.15 7.79 -4.39
C ILE A 253 -10.25 7.80 -5.92
N ILE A 254 -9.68 6.77 -6.57
CA ILE A 254 -9.75 6.62 -8.02
C ILE A 254 -10.38 5.25 -8.30
N GLY A 255 -11.69 5.25 -8.41
CA GLY A 255 -12.47 4.03 -8.57
C GLY A 255 -12.94 3.75 -10.01
N SER A 256 -12.42 4.49 -11.02
CA SER A 256 -12.87 4.39 -12.41
C SER A 256 -11.73 4.18 -13.38
N ILE A 257 -12.06 3.83 -14.62
CA ILE A 257 -11.13 3.85 -15.76
C ILE A 257 -10.74 5.30 -16.04
N VAL A 258 -9.42 5.56 -16.16
CA VAL A 258 -8.92 6.87 -16.53
C VAL A 258 -8.11 6.74 -17.83
N PRO A 259 -8.62 7.24 -18.97
CA PRO A 259 -7.85 7.31 -20.19
C PRO A 259 -6.83 8.46 -20.12
N ALA A 260 -5.68 8.26 -20.74
CA ALA A 260 -4.62 9.25 -20.81
C ALA A 260 -4.00 9.28 -22.20
N ILE A 261 -3.66 10.47 -22.68
CA ILE A 261 -2.93 10.67 -23.93
C ILE A 261 -1.71 11.54 -23.61
N SER A 262 -0.53 11.09 -24.08
CA SER A 262 0.71 11.86 -23.94
C SER A 262 1.44 11.94 -25.27
N TYR A 263 1.93 13.11 -25.61
CA TYR A 263 2.81 13.31 -26.74
C TYR A 263 4.20 13.69 -26.24
N ASN A 264 5.18 12.85 -26.55
CA ASN A 264 6.58 13.07 -26.19
C ASN A 264 7.35 13.51 -27.43
N PHE A 265 8.13 14.56 -27.32
CA PHE A 265 9.04 14.99 -28.36
C PHE A 265 10.43 15.26 -27.78
N LYS A 266 11.43 14.98 -28.59
CA LYS A 266 12.82 15.32 -28.27
C LYS A 266 13.35 16.10 -29.47
N ILE A 267 13.80 17.30 -29.20
CA ILE A 267 14.46 18.22 -30.14
C ILE A 267 15.94 17.81 -30.28
#